data_6bdfed9b2c1867642930be014d37fadb
#
_entry.id   6bdfed9b2c1867642930be014d37fadb
#
_cell.length_a   1.000
_cell.length_b   1.000
_cell.length_c   1.000
_cell.angle_alpha   90.00
_cell.angle_beta   90.00
_cell.angle_gamma   90.00
#
_symmetry.space_group_name_H-M   'P 1'
#
loop_
_entity.id
_entity.type
_entity.pdbx_description
1 polymer ?
#
loop_
_entity_poly.entity_id
_entity_poly.type
_entity_poly.pdbx_seq_one_letter_code
_entity_poly.pdbx_strand_id
1 'polypeptide(L)'
;SISEPKGVCLDERQVKIDTYHPDKTLLICDSKRIATEMFYSHLLKTNCPVTDQPDWASVYINYTGPAIDPDGLLKYIVSYREHQDFHEQCVEQIFADIILRCQPSVLSVNARYMRRGGLDINPFRSTSDTVLPNFRHVRQ
;
A
#
# COMPACT_ATOMS: atom_id res chain seq x y z
N SER A 1 13.59 -23.29 -6.00
CA SER A 1 12.96 -22.37 -5.06
C SER A 1 12.62 -21.06 -5.75
N ILE A 2 11.41 -20.62 -5.57
CA ILE A 2 11.00 -19.32 -6.09
C ILE A 2 11.55 -18.27 -5.15
N SER A 3 12.54 -17.51 -5.62
CA SER A 3 13.01 -16.38 -4.85
C SER A 3 11.92 -15.32 -4.84
N GLU A 4 11.64 -14.78 -3.68
CA GLU A 4 10.76 -13.63 -3.59
C GLU A 4 11.35 -12.47 -4.42
N PRO A 5 10.51 -11.72 -5.13
CA PRO A 5 11.01 -10.55 -5.86
C PRO A 5 11.73 -9.63 -4.88
N LYS A 6 12.91 -9.19 -5.26
CA LYS A 6 13.69 -8.27 -4.43
C LYS A 6 12.97 -6.93 -4.40
N GLY A 7 12.28 -6.68 -3.31
CA GLY A 7 11.59 -5.42 -3.10
C GLY A 7 12.48 -4.38 -2.46
N VAL A 8 12.07 -3.14 -2.57
CA VAL A 8 12.68 -2.02 -1.89
C VAL A 8 11.97 -1.84 -0.55
N CYS A 9 12.68 -2.08 0.55
CA CYS A 9 12.16 -1.83 1.88
C CYS A 9 12.19 -0.32 2.17
N LEU A 10 11.03 0.25 2.45
CA LEU A 10 10.93 1.67 2.72
C LEU A 10 11.32 2.03 4.15
N ASP A 11 11.32 1.06 5.07
CA ASP A 11 11.38 1.31 6.50
C ASP A 11 12.75 1.80 6.98
N GLU A 12 13.80 1.59 6.17
CA GLU A 12 15.14 2.06 6.50
C GLU A 12 15.35 3.54 6.17
N ARG A 13 14.42 4.17 5.48
CA ARG A 13 14.54 5.56 5.09
C ARG A 13 14.29 6.46 6.29
N GLN A 14 15.10 7.50 6.42
CA GLN A 14 14.93 8.49 7.47
C GLN A 14 14.08 9.63 6.94
N VAL A 15 12.85 9.70 7.42
CA VAL A 15 11.90 10.71 6.99
C VAL A 15 11.30 11.39 8.22
N LYS A 16 10.92 12.65 8.04
CA LYS A 16 10.20 13.39 9.06
C LYS A 16 8.70 13.27 8.79
N ILE A 17 7.95 12.79 9.76
CA ILE A 17 6.51 12.62 9.65
C ILE A 17 5.83 13.86 10.24
N ASP A 18 5.08 14.57 9.41
CA ASP A 18 4.40 15.79 9.80
C ASP A 18 2.89 15.65 9.90
N THR A 19 2.34 14.53 9.43
CA THR A 19 0.89 14.30 9.44
C THR A 19 0.59 12.84 9.74
N TYR A 20 -0.52 12.61 10.43
CA TYR A 20 -1.03 11.28 10.77
C TYR A 20 -2.44 11.05 10.23
N HIS A 21 -2.78 11.76 9.17
CA HIS A 21 -3.98 11.51 8.37
C HIS A 21 -3.53 11.24 6.93
N PRO A 22 -4.19 10.33 6.20
CA PRO A 22 -3.77 10.00 4.84
C PRO A 22 -3.68 11.25 3.97
N ASP A 23 -2.51 11.46 3.39
CA ASP A 23 -2.25 12.64 2.56
C ASP A 23 -1.63 12.19 1.25
N LYS A 24 -2.47 12.09 0.23
CA LYS A 24 -2.03 11.65 -1.10
C LYS A 24 -1.06 12.61 -1.78
N THR A 25 -0.99 13.87 -1.34
CA THR A 25 -0.04 14.83 -1.92
C THR A 25 1.41 14.47 -1.60
N LEU A 26 1.63 13.57 -0.63
CA LEU A 26 2.96 13.02 -0.34
C LEU A 26 3.45 12.07 -1.43
N LEU A 27 2.56 11.57 -2.27
CA LEU A 27 2.90 10.71 -3.40
C LEU A 27 3.39 11.57 -4.57
N ILE A 28 4.71 11.63 -4.71
CA ILE A 28 5.38 12.45 -5.72
C ILE A 28 6.03 11.53 -6.74
N CYS A 29 5.79 11.80 -8.02
CA CYS A 29 6.27 10.98 -9.11
C CYS A 29 7.03 11.82 -10.12
N ASP A 30 8.07 11.22 -10.72
CA ASP A 30 8.83 11.80 -11.82
C ASP A 30 8.27 11.27 -13.15
N SER A 31 7.52 12.11 -13.86
CA SER A 31 6.88 11.72 -15.13
C SER A 31 7.89 11.43 -16.25
N LYS A 32 9.13 11.85 -16.08
CA LYS A 32 10.19 11.66 -17.08
C LYS A 32 10.89 10.32 -16.96
N ARG A 33 10.65 9.59 -15.88
CA ARG A 33 11.32 8.31 -15.64
C ARG A 33 10.29 7.24 -15.31
N ILE A 34 10.24 6.20 -16.11
CA ILE A 34 9.37 5.05 -15.86
C ILE A 34 10.18 3.99 -15.13
N ALA A 35 9.60 3.45 -14.06
CA ALA A 35 10.23 2.44 -13.24
C ALA A 35 9.27 1.28 -12.98
N THR A 36 9.84 0.09 -12.85
CA THR A 36 9.14 -1.10 -12.36
C THR A 36 9.78 -1.48 -11.04
N GLU A 37 9.02 -1.39 -9.97
CA GLU A 37 9.53 -1.62 -8.62
C GLU A 37 8.50 -2.32 -7.76
N MET A 38 8.99 -3.05 -6.77
CA MET A 38 8.17 -3.56 -5.69
C MET A 38 8.62 -2.89 -4.41
N PHE A 39 7.71 -2.13 -3.80
CA PHE A 39 7.96 -1.49 -2.50
C PHE A 39 7.27 -2.28 -1.41
N TYR A 40 7.85 -2.28 -0.21
CA TYR A 40 7.17 -2.81 0.95
C TYR A 40 7.54 -2.04 2.21
N SER A 41 6.63 -2.08 3.17
CA SER A 41 6.80 -1.48 4.48
C SER A 41 6.04 -2.28 5.52
N HIS A 42 6.58 -2.36 6.72
CA HIS A 42 5.93 -2.98 7.88
C HIS A 42 5.36 -1.92 8.83
N LEU A 43 5.27 -0.67 8.38
CA LEU A 43 4.90 0.47 9.21
C LEU A 43 3.47 0.98 8.97
N LEU A 44 2.68 0.25 8.19
CA LEU A 44 1.28 0.62 8.01
C LEU A 44 0.52 0.31 9.31
N LYS A 45 -0.19 1.32 9.80
CA LYS A 45 -1.04 1.18 10.98
C LYS A 45 -2.30 2.00 10.78
N THR A 46 -3.44 1.42 11.11
CA THR A 46 -4.72 2.12 11.21
C THR A 46 -5.38 1.76 12.52
N ASN A 47 -6.45 2.44 12.85
CA ASN A 47 -7.27 2.11 14.02
C ASN A 47 -8.61 1.53 13.56
N CYS A 48 -9.05 0.49 14.24
CA CYS A 48 -10.35 -0.11 13.95
C CYS A 48 -11.46 0.89 14.27
N PRO A 49 -12.40 1.17 13.33
CA PRO A 49 -13.47 2.13 13.59
C PRO A 49 -14.43 1.73 14.71
N VAL A 50 -14.49 0.43 15.02
CA VAL A 50 -15.42 -0.08 16.03
C VAL A 50 -14.80 -0.10 17.43
N THR A 51 -13.55 -0.61 17.52
CA THR A 51 -12.90 -0.84 18.82
C THR A 51 -11.80 0.18 19.13
N ASP A 52 -11.41 0.99 18.14
CA ASP A 52 -10.27 1.91 18.21
C ASP A 52 -8.94 1.21 18.53
N GLN A 53 -8.87 -0.10 18.38
CA GLN A 53 -7.63 -0.84 18.56
C GLN A 53 -6.73 -0.67 17.34
N PRO A 54 -5.39 -0.63 17.55
CA PRO A 54 -4.47 -0.51 16.44
C PRO A 54 -4.40 -1.78 15.61
N ASP A 55 -4.40 -1.59 14.29
CA ASP A 55 -4.20 -2.65 13.31
C ASP A 55 -2.90 -2.38 12.56
N TRP A 56 -1.89 -3.20 12.84
CA TRP A 56 -0.60 -3.13 12.16
C TRP A 56 -0.58 -4.06 10.96
N ALA A 57 0.08 -3.61 9.90
CA ALA A 57 0.16 -4.40 8.67
C ALA A 57 1.49 -4.21 7.97
N SER A 58 1.83 -5.21 7.17
CA SER A 58 2.86 -5.09 6.14
C SER A 58 2.16 -4.82 4.82
N VAL A 59 2.60 -3.81 4.10
CA VAL A 59 2.04 -3.45 2.81
C VAL A 59 3.07 -3.72 1.71
N TYR A 60 2.59 -4.31 0.60
CA TYR A 60 3.42 -4.66 -0.56
C TYR A 60 2.80 -3.99 -1.78
N ILE A 61 3.60 -3.25 -2.51
CA ILE A 61 3.15 -2.46 -3.65
C ILE A 61 3.99 -2.84 -4.86
N ASN A 62 3.36 -3.48 -5.85
CA ASN A 62 3.98 -3.74 -7.14
C ASN A 62 3.55 -2.64 -8.10
N TYR A 63 4.52 -2.02 -8.75
CA TYR A 63 4.30 -0.77 -9.45
C TYR A 63 5.10 -0.72 -10.73
N THR A 64 4.45 -0.30 -11.82
CA THR A 64 5.10 0.11 -13.06
C THR A 64 4.48 1.41 -13.51
N GLY A 65 5.29 2.45 -13.60
CA GLY A 65 4.82 3.77 -13.98
C GLY A 65 5.86 4.85 -13.70
N PRO A 66 5.43 6.12 -13.71
CA PRO A 66 6.32 7.22 -13.35
C PRO A 66 6.95 6.97 -11.98
N ALA A 67 8.28 7.13 -11.90
CA ALA A 67 9.02 6.73 -10.70
C ALA A 67 8.52 7.48 -9.47
N ILE A 68 8.17 6.71 -8.43
CA ILE A 68 7.68 7.27 -7.16
C ILE A 68 8.87 7.63 -6.28
N ASP A 69 8.81 8.81 -5.64
CA ASP A 69 9.75 9.16 -4.60
C ASP A 69 9.55 8.24 -3.37
N PRO A 70 10.54 7.42 -3.01
CA PRO A 70 10.39 6.47 -1.91
C PRO A 70 10.16 7.14 -0.56
N ASP A 71 10.77 8.30 -0.30
CA ASP A 71 10.57 9.02 0.94
C ASP A 71 9.12 9.50 1.07
N GLY A 72 8.56 10.02 -0.01
CA GLY A 72 7.16 10.44 -0.05
C GLY A 72 6.22 9.26 0.13
N LEU A 73 6.54 8.11 -0.48
CA LEU A 73 5.72 6.91 -0.32
C LEU A 73 5.72 6.43 1.12
N LEU A 74 6.88 6.42 1.78
CA LEU A 74 6.93 6.04 3.19
C LEU A 74 6.14 7.02 4.06
N LYS A 75 6.30 8.32 3.84
CA LYS A 75 5.52 9.32 4.58
C LYS A 75 4.03 9.11 4.41
N TYR A 76 3.60 8.79 3.19
CA TYR A 76 2.21 8.52 2.90
C TYR A 76 1.70 7.30 3.70
N ILE A 77 2.45 6.21 3.70
CA ILE A 77 2.09 4.99 4.44
C ILE A 77 1.97 5.29 5.94
N VAL A 78 2.95 5.98 6.51
CA VAL A 78 2.97 6.30 7.93
C VAL A 78 1.86 7.30 8.29
N SER A 79 1.40 8.11 7.33
CA SER A 79 0.33 9.08 7.59
C SER A 79 -1.00 8.44 7.99
N TYR A 80 -1.16 7.14 7.76
CA TYR A 80 -2.35 6.40 8.20
C TYR A 80 -2.41 6.14 9.71
N ARG A 81 -1.37 6.48 10.45
CA ARG A 81 -1.17 6.00 11.84
C ARG A 81 -2.31 6.29 12.79
N GLU A 82 -3.03 7.38 12.62
CA GLU A 82 -4.17 7.72 13.45
C GLU A 82 -5.51 7.62 12.70
N HIS A 83 -5.47 7.13 11.48
CA HIS A 83 -6.66 7.02 10.65
C HIS A 83 -7.53 5.82 11.10
N GLN A 84 -8.85 6.03 11.18
CA GLN A 84 -9.80 4.96 11.45
C GLN A 84 -10.34 4.43 10.14
N ASP A 85 -10.10 3.15 9.88
CA ASP A 85 -10.57 2.52 8.65
C ASP A 85 -10.60 1.01 8.82
N PHE A 86 -11.45 0.35 8.03
CA PHE A 86 -11.40 -1.09 7.90
C PHE A 86 -10.27 -1.50 6.95
N HIS A 87 -9.82 -2.76 7.08
CA HIS A 87 -8.65 -3.24 6.36
C HIS A 87 -8.79 -3.10 4.84
N GLU A 88 -9.94 -3.54 4.31
CA GLU A 88 -10.20 -3.49 2.87
C GLU A 88 -10.30 -2.06 2.36
N GLN A 89 -10.89 -1.16 3.16
CA GLN A 89 -11.03 0.24 2.80
C GLN A 89 -9.67 0.93 2.75
N CYS A 90 -8.79 0.58 3.69
CA CYS A 90 -7.43 1.13 3.73
C CYS A 90 -6.66 0.77 2.45
N VAL A 91 -6.70 -0.50 2.04
CA VAL A 91 -6.02 -0.95 0.82
C VAL A 91 -6.65 -0.28 -0.40
N GLU A 92 -7.97 -0.17 -0.45
CA GLU A 92 -8.66 0.48 -1.57
C GLU A 92 -8.25 1.95 -1.67
N GLN A 93 -8.11 2.64 -0.54
CA GLN A 93 -7.69 4.03 -0.56
C GLN A 93 -6.25 4.19 -1.03
N ILE A 94 -5.33 3.34 -0.54
CA ILE A 94 -3.94 3.38 -0.99
C ILE A 94 -3.88 3.15 -2.50
N PHE A 95 -4.62 2.16 -2.99
CA PHE A 95 -4.68 1.86 -4.42
C PHE A 95 -5.19 3.07 -5.21
N ALA A 96 -6.33 3.63 -4.80
CA ALA A 96 -6.94 4.76 -5.49
C ALA A 96 -6.04 6.00 -5.49
N ASP A 97 -5.38 6.28 -4.38
CA ASP A 97 -4.51 7.45 -4.26
C ASP A 97 -3.29 7.32 -5.18
N ILE A 98 -2.69 6.13 -5.26
CA ILE A 98 -1.55 5.90 -6.15
C ILE A 98 -1.98 6.01 -7.62
N ILE A 99 -3.14 5.44 -7.97
CA ILE A 99 -3.69 5.57 -9.33
C ILE A 99 -3.87 7.05 -9.68
N LEU A 100 -4.48 7.81 -8.78
CA LEU A 100 -4.79 9.21 -9.03
C LEU A 100 -3.53 10.06 -9.16
N ARG A 101 -2.58 9.87 -8.28
CA ARG A 101 -1.39 10.73 -8.20
C ARG A 101 -0.29 10.34 -9.18
N CYS A 102 -0.15 9.06 -9.46
CA CYS A 102 1.01 8.55 -10.20
C CYS A 102 0.66 7.95 -11.55
N GLN A 103 -0.58 7.57 -11.78
CA GLN A 103 -1.07 7.00 -13.04
C GLN A 103 -0.21 5.85 -13.57
N PRO A 104 0.03 4.82 -12.76
CA PRO A 104 0.83 3.68 -13.20
C PRO A 104 0.10 2.86 -14.26
N SER A 105 0.88 2.16 -15.09
CA SER A 105 0.32 1.17 -16.01
C SER A 105 0.00 -0.15 -15.32
N VAL A 106 0.74 -0.47 -14.25
CA VAL A 106 0.51 -1.66 -13.44
C VAL A 106 0.59 -1.27 -11.97
N LEU A 107 -0.37 -1.70 -11.19
CA LEU A 107 -0.38 -1.49 -9.75
C LEU A 107 -1.07 -2.64 -9.05
N SER A 108 -0.45 -3.15 -8.01
CA SER A 108 -1.13 -3.98 -7.02
C SER A 108 -0.74 -3.53 -5.62
N VAL A 109 -1.72 -3.54 -4.73
CA VAL A 109 -1.53 -3.22 -3.32
C VAL A 109 -2.05 -4.40 -2.51
N ASN A 110 -1.20 -4.95 -1.67
CA ASN A 110 -1.50 -6.09 -0.83
C ASN A 110 -1.07 -5.74 0.59
N ALA A 111 -1.95 -5.89 1.55
CA ALA A 111 -1.63 -5.71 2.95
C ALA A 111 -1.84 -7.00 3.72
N ARG A 112 -0.91 -7.31 4.62
CA ARG A 112 -1.01 -8.45 5.52
C ARG A 112 -1.11 -7.91 6.93
N TYR A 113 -2.31 -7.96 7.48
CA TYR A 113 -2.58 -7.47 8.83
C TYR A 113 -2.19 -8.51 9.88
N MET A 114 -1.72 -8.02 11.01
CA MET A 114 -1.42 -8.89 12.14
C MET A 114 -2.70 -9.56 12.62
N ARG A 115 -2.59 -10.82 12.99
CA ARG A 115 -3.75 -11.64 13.40
C ARG A 115 -4.40 -11.09 14.66
N ARG A 116 -5.73 -11.05 14.61
CA ARG A 116 -6.57 -10.83 15.79
C ARG A 116 -7.67 -11.87 15.77
N GLY A 117 -7.92 -12.51 16.93
CA GLY A 117 -8.95 -13.51 17.04
C GLY A 117 -8.71 -14.74 16.17
N GLY A 118 -7.49 -14.99 15.75
CA GLY A 118 -7.15 -16.16 14.94
C GLY A 118 -7.43 -16.03 13.45
N LEU A 119 -7.91 -14.87 12.98
CA LEU A 119 -8.22 -14.65 11.57
C LEU A 119 -7.09 -13.87 10.89
N ASP A 120 -6.72 -14.34 9.71
CA ASP A 120 -5.82 -13.61 8.82
C ASP A 120 -6.65 -12.75 7.86
N ILE A 121 -6.36 -11.45 7.81
CA ILE A 121 -7.02 -10.54 6.89
C ILE A 121 -5.95 -9.95 5.98
N ASN A 122 -6.03 -10.29 4.69
CA ASN A 122 -5.04 -9.93 3.71
C ASN A 122 -5.70 -9.29 2.48
N PRO A 123 -6.20 -8.06 2.60
CA PRO A 123 -6.86 -7.40 1.48
C PRO A 123 -5.89 -7.13 0.33
N PHE A 124 -6.42 -7.17 -0.88
CA PHE A 124 -5.65 -7.06 -2.11
C PHE A 124 -6.44 -6.29 -3.15
N ARG A 125 -5.76 -5.40 -3.87
CA ARG A 125 -6.34 -4.67 -5.00
C ARG A 125 -5.31 -4.58 -6.11
N SER A 126 -5.73 -4.80 -7.35
CA SER A 126 -4.84 -4.83 -8.50
C SER A 126 -5.51 -4.26 -9.73
N THR A 127 -4.71 -3.64 -10.61
CA THR A 127 -5.20 -3.21 -11.92
C THR A 127 -5.69 -4.38 -12.77
N SER A 128 -5.13 -5.57 -12.58
CA SER A 128 -5.56 -6.77 -13.31
C SER A 128 -6.98 -7.19 -12.93
N ASP A 129 -7.46 -6.88 -11.74
CA ASP A 129 -8.82 -7.20 -11.31
C ASP A 129 -9.88 -6.46 -12.12
N THR A 130 -9.54 -5.28 -12.62
CA THR A 130 -10.43 -4.49 -13.46
C THR A 130 -10.56 -5.07 -14.87
N VAL A 131 -9.48 -5.69 -15.36
CA VAL A 131 -9.40 -6.22 -16.72
C VAL A 131 -9.90 -7.66 -16.79
N LEU A 132 -9.65 -8.45 -15.73
CA LEU A 132 -9.97 -9.89 -15.71
C LEU A 132 -10.75 -10.21 -14.43
N PRO A 133 -12.04 -9.87 -14.38
CA PRO A 133 -12.85 -10.09 -13.18
C PRO A 133 -12.91 -11.56 -12.75
N ASN A 134 -12.85 -12.51 -13.69
CA ASN A 134 -12.84 -13.93 -13.36
C ASN A 134 -11.55 -14.40 -12.73
N PHE A 135 -10.50 -13.64 -12.85
CA PHE A 135 -9.19 -13.99 -12.29
C PHE A 135 -9.25 -14.12 -10.78
N ARG A 136 -10.10 -13.36 -10.13
CA ARG A 136 -10.23 -13.40 -8.67
C ARG A 136 -10.73 -14.75 -8.17
N HIS A 137 -11.57 -15.41 -8.93
CA HIS A 137 -12.09 -16.72 -8.53
C HIS A 137 -11.02 -17.79 -8.46
N VAL A 138 -9.99 -17.67 -9.25
CA VAL A 138 -8.87 -18.61 -9.24
C VAL A 138 -8.05 -18.48 -7.97
N ARG A 139 -8.07 -17.32 -7.35
CA ARG A 139 -7.29 -17.05 -6.14
C ARG A 139 -8.01 -17.41 -4.85
N GLN A 140 -9.28 -17.60 -4.96
CA GLN A 140 -10.11 -17.95 -3.82
C GLN A 140 -10.26 -19.45 -3.76
#